data_5eff2cb7a9bba604cfd7e79dc9cd431c
#
_entry.id   5eff2cb7a9bba604cfd7e79dc9cd431c
#
_cell.length_a   1.000
_cell.length_b   1.000
_cell.length_c   1.000
_cell.angle_alpha   90.00
_cell.angle_beta   90.00
_cell.angle_gamma   90.00
#
_symmetry.space_group_name_H-M   'P 1'
#
loop_
_entity.id
_entity.type
_entity.pdbx_description
1 polymer ?
#
loop_
_entity_poly.entity_id
_entity_poly.type
_entity_poly.pdbx_seq_one_letter_code
_entity_poly.pdbx_strand_id
1 'polypeptide(L)'
;MTHTVHEPPEVKTPPKRNRADSYHPAMHGFEGKRMPAGHIWLVVVIALLIAVVFNSGGFLRDANGMRPGVLKTVMVSIATPIDTVAGRIGLDRPQQALASALGQSTDDSDGAGLVSDSPAPEPAPVATAPAISTPTAADPLKILVLGDSLSTFVGQQMAAQLAESKVADVKSVWRNGTGLTNPAFYNWEAGARAAVRDEQPDAVVMLVGGNERNQMTLRGKTLLPGTAAWEAEYERRARVVMRAMMQEGVQRVFWSGPPTARDPEWNAVYGDVNSALSRAAAAVPGVTYVDLYDEAVPFAMEATIDGERVVARQRDGIHWTYPGSLPAARAEIAAIESVYGGLLKPRQASTEVTSDTQSAPGAEPLRP
;
A
#
# COMPACT_ATOMS: atom_id res chain seq x y z
N MET A 1 -25.53 3.99 -99.32
CA MET A 1 -25.77 3.48 -97.97
C MET A 1 -24.66 4.01 -97.11
N THR A 2 -24.91 5.10 -96.47
CA THR A 2 -23.95 5.85 -95.64
C THR A 2 -24.17 5.46 -94.13
N HIS A 3 -23.20 4.80 -93.58
CA HIS A 3 -23.20 4.48 -92.17
C HIS A 3 -22.72 5.71 -91.31
N THR A 4 -23.62 6.25 -90.62
CA THR A 4 -23.36 7.28 -89.58
C THR A 4 -22.86 6.59 -88.34
N VAL A 5 -21.61 6.89 -87.95
CA VAL A 5 -21.00 6.46 -86.65
C VAL A 5 -21.47 7.42 -85.58
N HIS A 6 -22.20 6.92 -84.57
CA HIS A 6 -22.56 7.66 -83.39
C HIS A 6 -21.38 7.62 -82.42
N GLU A 7 -20.85 8.79 -82.08
CA GLU A 7 -19.87 9.02 -81.01
C GLU A 7 -20.55 8.93 -79.64
N PRO A 8 -19.99 8.21 -78.64
CA PRO A 8 -20.60 8.12 -77.35
C PRO A 8 -20.38 9.43 -76.55
N PRO A 9 -21.30 9.80 -75.63
CA PRO A 9 -21.27 11.04 -74.92
C PRO A 9 -20.08 11.10 -73.91
N GLU A 10 -19.45 12.26 -73.90
CA GLU A 10 -18.32 12.66 -73.01
C GLU A 10 -18.70 12.54 -71.54
N VAL A 11 -18.07 11.63 -70.83
CA VAL A 11 -18.25 11.48 -69.37
C VAL A 11 -17.48 12.64 -68.67
N LYS A 12 -18.20 13.62 -68.22
CA LYS A 12 -17.64 14.71 -67.35
C LYS A 12 -17.23 14.10 -66.05
N THR A 13 -15.90 14.01 -65.82
CA THR A 13 -15.31 13.71 -64.50
C THR A 13 -15.67 14.78 -63.47
N PRO A 14 -16.15 14.40 -62.28
CA PRO A 14 -16.43 15.37 -61.23
C PRO A 14 -15.13 16.04 -60.73
N PRO A 15 -15.17 17.29 -60.32
CA PRO A 15 -13.99 18.01 -59.86
C PRO A 15 -13.39 17.35 -58.63
N LYS A 16 -12.05 17.17 -58.64
CA LYS A 16 -11.29 16.69 -57.50
C LYS A 16 -11.55 17.61 -56.28
N ARG A 17 -12.25 17.09 -55.30
CA ARG A 17 -12.35 17.75 -53.98
C ARG A 17 -10.95 17.87 -53.38
N ASN A 18 -10.44 19.09 -53.31
CA ASN A 18 -9.25 19.41 -52.54
C ASN A 18 -9.54 19.11 -51.07
N ARG A 19 -8.84 18.12 -50.52
CA ARG A 19 -8.90 17.66 -49.13
C ARG A 19 -8.14 18.59 -48.18
N ALA A 20 -8.19 19.91 -48.42
CA ALA A 20 -7.46 20.93 -47.65
C ALA A 20 -8.36 21.94 -46.93
N ASP A 21 -9.70 21.78 -46.98
CA ASP A 21 -10.62 22.59 -46.15
C ASP A 21 -11.17 21.79 -45.00
N SER A 22 -10.28 21.20 -44.20
CA SER A 22 -10.61 20.72 -42.88
C SER A 22 -10.49 21.87 -41.88
N TYR A 23 -11.65 22.45 -41.52
CA TYR A 23 -12.01 23.00 -40.25
C TYR A 23 -10.83 23.52 -39.43
N HIS A 24 -10.42 24.75 -39.63
CA HIS A 24 -9.71 25.53 -38.64
C HIS A 24 -10.75 26.29 -37.82
N PRO A 25 -11.01 25.89 -36.52
CA PRO A 25 -11.67 26.85 -35.64
C PRO A 25 -10.78 28.07 -35.56
N ALA A 26 -11.36 29.22 -35.78
CA ALA A 26 -10.69 30.51 -35.65
C ALA A 26 -10.14 30.62 -34.20
N MET A 27 -8.88 30.24 -34.02
CA MET A 27 -8.13 30.69 -32.86
C MET A 27 -7.97 32.20 -33.06
N HIS A 28 -8.82 32.97 -32.40
CA HIS A 28 -8.57 34.37 -32.20
C HIS A 28 -7.16 34.46 -31.61
N GLY A 29 -6.25 35.05 -32.34
CA GLY A 29 -4.85 35.19 -32.00
C GLY A 29 -4.74 35.88 -30.65
N PHE A 30 -4.39 35.11 -29.62
CA PHE A 30 -3.68 35.67 -28.52
C PHE A 30 -2.32 36.10 -29.09
N GLU A 31 -2.18 37.38 -29.46
CA GLU A 31 -0.89 38.01 -29.57
C GLU A 31 -0.27 38.02 -28.18
N GLY A 32 0.26 36.87 -27.76
CA GLY A 32 0.95 36.70 -26.50
C GLY A 32 2.21 37.53 -26.57
N LYS A 33 2.21 38.71 -25.91
CA LYS A 33 3.44 39.43 -25.60
C LYS A 33 4.38 38.37 -24.98
N ARG A 34 5.49 38.06 -25.66
CA ARG A 34 6.51 37.14 -25.16
C ARG A 34 6.99 37.71 -23.83
N MET A 35 6.66 37.01 -22.75
CA MET A 35 7.16 37.35 -21.41
C MET A 35 8.67 37.18 -21.39
N PRO A 36 9.42 38.15 -20.87
CA PRO A 36 10.85 37.97 -20.62
C PRO A 36 11.10 36.76 -19.74
N ALA A 37 12.14 35.99 -20.03
CA ALA A 37 12.43 34.74 -19.29
C ALA A 37 12.47 34.95 -17.76
N GLY A 38 12.92 36.10 -17.29
CA GLY A 38 12.90 36.44 -15.87
C GLY A 38 11.50 36.51 -15.24
N HIS A 39 10.47 36.93 -15.99
CA HIS A 39 9.09 36.95 -15.49
C HIS A 39 8.52 35.52 -15.39
N ILE A 40 8.91 34.63 -16.30
CA ILE A 40 8.50 33.21 -16.22
C ILE A 40 9.08 32.57 -14.96
N TRP A 41 10.36 32.79 -14.68
CA TRP A 41 11.00 32.32 -13.45
C TRP A 41 10.33 32.89 -12.19
N LEU A 42 9.99 34.17 -12.19
CA LEU A 42 9.30 34.81 -11.06
C LEU A 42 7.92 34.15 -10.83
N VAL A 43 7.15 33.93 -11.89
CA VAL A 43 5.84 33.24 -11.79
C VAL A 43 5.98 31.84 -11.26
N VAL A 44 6.97 31.06 -11.74
CA VAL A 44 7.24 29.71 -11.25
C VAL A 44 7.61 29.73 -9.76
N VAL A 45 8.49 30.64 -9.34
CA VAL A 45 8.89 30.75 -7.93
C VAL A 45 7.69 31.14 -7.05
N ILE A 46 6.89 32.09 -7.48
CA ILE A 46 5.67 32.50 -6.74
C ILE A 46 4.68 31.32 -6.67
N ALA A 47 4.45 30.60 -7.77
CA ALA A 47 3.57 29.43 -7.78
C ALA A 47 4.05 28.32 -6.84
N LEU A 48 5.37 28.07 -6.80
CA LEU A 48 5.96 27.10 -5.86
C LEU A 48 5.81 27.55 -4.40
N LEU A 49 6.03 28.83 -4.10
CA LEU A 49 5.83 29.37 -2.75
C LEU A 49 4.37 29.26 -2.30
N ILE A 50 3.44 29.58 -3.19
CA ILE A 50 2.00 29.40 -2.95
C ILE A 50 1.70 27.92 -2.69
N ALA A 51 2.20 27.00 -3.52
CA ALA A 51 2.00 25.57 -3.35
C ALA A 51 2.54 25.05 -1.99
N VAL A 52 3.72 25.54 -1.56
CA VAL A 52 4.29 25.19 -0.25
C VAL A 52 3.42 25.73 0.89
N VAL A 53 2.90 26.94 0.80
CA VAL A 53 2.06 27.55 1.84
C VAL A 53 0.70 26.82 1.94
N PHE A 54 0.06 26.54 0.81
CA PHE A 54 -1.22 25.83 0.79
C PHE A 54 -1.10 24.32 1.09
N ASN A 55 0.10 23.75 0.98
CA ASN A 55 0.42 22.37 1.34
C ASN A 55 1.47 22.29 2.46
N SER A 56 1.42 23.24 3.39
CA SER A 56 2.42 23.36 4.47
C SER A 56 2.51 22.11 5.33
N GLY A 57 1.38 21.51 5.67
CA GLY A 57 1.33 20.25 6.41
C GLY A 57 1.97 19.08 5.63
N GLY A 58 1.74 18.99 4.32
CA GLY A 58 2.42 18.04 3.43
C GLY A 58 3.94 18.25 3.42
N PHE A 59 4.36 19.50 3.22
CA PHE A 59 5.77 19.86 3.20
C PHE A 59 6.48 19.56 4.53
N LEU A 60 5.85 19.84 5.67
CA LEU A 60 6.39 19.52 6.99
C LEU A 60 6.48 18.00 7.20
N ARG A 61 5.49 17.23 6.75
CA ARG A 61 5.50 15.75 6.80
C ARG A 61 6.66 15.18 5.98
N ASP A 62 6.85 15.65 4.75
CA ASP A 62 7.94 15.21 3.87
C ASP A 62 9.31 15.55 4.47
N ALA A 63 9.45 16.75 5.04
CA ALA A 63 10.66 17.16 5.73
C ALA A 63 10.96 16.25 6.95
N ASN A 64 9.94 15.89 7.73
CA ASN A 64 10.08 14.98 8.86
C ASN A 64 10.40 13.54 8.42
N GLY A 65 9.94 13.11 7.25
CA GLY A 65 10.24 11.81 6.63
C GLY A 65 11.65 11.67 6.04
N MET A 66 12.41 12.77 5.91
CA MET A 66 13.76 12.75 5.37
C MET A 66 14.73 12.00 6.28
N ARG A 67 15.79 11.43 5.71
CA ARG A 67 16.90 10.81 6.46
C ARG A 67 17.50 11.82 7.45
N PRO A 68 17.86 11.40 8.68
CA PRO A 68 18.57 12.26 9.63
C PRO A 68 19.82 12.88 8.99
N GLY A 69 20.00 14.19 9.13
CA GLY A 69 21.12 14.91 8.55
C GLY A 69 20.85 16.42 8.44
N VAL A 70 21.84 17.17 8.01
CA VAL A 70 21.77 18.63 7.89
C VAL A 70 20.59 19.07 7.01
N LEU A 71 20.34 18.35 5.91
CA LEU A 71 19.24 18.68 5.00
C LEU A 71 17.87 18.55 5.69
N LYS A 72 17.64 17.47 6.45
CA LYS A 72 16.41 17.29 7.24
C LYS A 72 16.24 18.44 8.24
N THR A 73 17.30 18.78 8.99
CA THR A 73 17.25 19.87 9.98
C THR A 73 16.87 21.19 9.32
N VAL A 74 17.49 21.52 8.19
CA VAL A 74 17.18 22.74 7.44
C VAL A 74 15.74 22.74 6.94
N MET A 75 15.30 21.63 6.32
CA MET A 75 13.95 21.52 5.77
C MET A 75 12.87 21.61 6.86
N VAL A 76 13.06 20.94 7.99
CA VAL A 76 12.14 21.02 9.14
C VAL A 76 12.12 22.42 9.74
N SER A 77 13.30 23.07 9.87
CA SER A 77 13.37 24.45 10.40
C SER A 77 12.65 25.48 9.50
N ILE A 78 12.56 25.21 8.20
CA ILE A 78 11.80 26.05 7.25
C ILE A 78 10.32 25.66 7.26
N ALA A 79 10.01 24.37 7.23
CA ALA A 79 8.64 23.86 7.14
C ALA A 79 7.79 24.20 8.37
N THR A 80 8.36 24.05 9.58
CA THR A 80 7.65 24.27 10.85
C THR A 80 7.02 25.66 11.00
N PRO A 81 7.73 26.78 10.76
CA PRO A 81 7.10 28.10 10.88
C PRO A 81 6.07 28.36 9.77
N ILE A 82 6.27 27.82 8.57
CA ILE A 82 5.30 27.95 7.46
C ILE A 82 4.00 27.25 7.83
N ASP A 83 4.08 26.01 8.32
CA ASP A 83 2.93 25.23 8.73
C ASP A 83 2.18 25.88 9.92
N THR A 84 2.92 26.37 10.92
CA THR A 84 2.33 27.09 12.04
C THR A 84 1.56 28.34 11.63
N VAL A 85 2.09 29.11 10.68
CA VAL A 85 1.41 30.32 10.18
C VAL A 85 0.23 29.95 9.29
N ALA A 86 0.40 28.99 8.37
CA ALA A 86 -0.66 28.53 7.47
C ALA A 86 -1.87 27.98 8.24
N GLY A 87 -1.64 27.17 9.29
CA GLY A 87 -2.69 26.64 10.16
C GLY A 87 -3.43 27.75 10.95
N ARG A 88 -2.71 28.76 11.46
CA ARG A 88 -3.34 29.87 12.19
C ARG A 88 -4.28 30.73 11.33
N ILE A 89 -4.00 30.88 10.05
CA ILE A 89 -4.81 31.67 9.11
C ILE A 89 -5.74 30.80 8.25
N GLY A 90 -5.74 29.47 8.48
CA GLY A 90 -6.68 28.52 7.84
C GLY A 90 -6.45 28.31 6.35
N LEU A 91 -5.20 28.46 5.85
CA LEU A 91 -4.84 28.25 4.45
C LEU A 91 -4.82 26.77 4.05
N ASP A 92 -4.87 25.85 5.00
CA ASP A 92 -4.99 24.42 4.85
C ASP A 92 -6.42 23.92 4.55
N ARG A 93 -7.43 24.75 4.89
CA ARG A 93 -8.86 24.42 4.71
C ARG A 93 -9.28 24.03 3.29
N PRO A 94 -8.81 24.69 2.21
CA PRO A 94 -9.15 24.28 0.84
C PRO A 94 -8.66 22.87 0.49
N GLN A 95 -7.48 22.48 0.99
CA GLN A 95 -6.92 21.15 0.78
C GLN A 95 -7.74 20.09 1.56
N GLN A 96 -8.11 20.39 2.80
CA GLN A 96 -8.97 19.53 3.61
C GLN A 96 -10.35 19.34 2.96
N ALA A 97 -10.95 20.43 2.44
CA ALA A 97 -12.23 20.35 1.73
C ALA A 97 -12.13 19.49 0.46
N LEU A 98 -11.04 19.62 -0.31
CA LEU A 98 -10.80 18.82 -1.50
C LEU A 98 -10.57 17.34 -1.15
N ALA A 99 -9.77 17.06 -0.13
CA ALA A 99 -9.51 15.70 0.35
C ALA A 99 -10.81 15.04 0.84
N SER A 100 -11.67 15.76 1.57
CA SER A 100 -13.00 15.29 1.98
C SER A 100 -13.90 15.00 0.78
N ALA A 101 -13.90 15.87 -0.23
CA ALA A 101 -14.68 15.68 -1.45
C ALA A 101 -14.22 14.48 -2.30
N LEU A 102 -12.94 14.08 -2.16
CA LEU A 102 -12.35 12.92 -2.82
C LEU A 102 -12.47 11.63 -1.99
N GLY A 103 -13.23 11.65 -0.88
CA GLY A 103 -13.39 10.51 0.01
C GLY A 103 -12.12 10.16 0.81
N GLN A 104 -11.13 11.05 0.80
CA GLN A 104 -10.04 11.01 1.75
C GLN A 104 -10.58 11.63 3.03
N SER A 105 -10.79 10.82 4.07
CA SER A 105 -11.22 11.33 5.36
C SER A 105 -10.17 12.30 5.88
N THR A 106 -10.53 13.58 5.89
CA THR A 106 -9.78 14.65 6.52
C THR A 106 -10.19 14.79 7.98
N ASP A 107 -10.52 13.70 8.65
CA ASP A 107 -10.63 13.66 10.11
C ASP A 107 -9.25 13.82 10.79
N ASP A 108 -8.36 14.58 10.11
CA ASP A 108 -7.17 15.16 10.72
C ASP A 108 -7.50 16.35 11.63
N SER A 109 -8.77 16.77 11.70
CA SER A 109 -9.19 17.88 12.59
C SER A 109 -9.11 17.50 14.06
N ASP A 110 -9.08 16.22 14.43
CA ASP A 110 -8.82 15.79 15.81
C ASP A 110 -7.32 15.53 16.08
N GLY A 111 -6.47 15.53 15.07
CA GLY A 111 -5.01 15.33 15.24
C GLY A 111 -4.20 16.62 15.43
N ALA A 112 -4.76 17.80 15.11
CA ALA A 112 -4.13 19.10 15.36
C ALA A 112 -4.45 19.66 16.76
N GLY A 113 -5.30 18.99 17.51
CA GLY A 113 -5.46 19.23 18.93
C GLY A 113 -4.30 18.63 19.67
N LEU A 114 -3.33 19.51 20.07
CA LEU A 114 -2.35 19.24 21.11
C LEU A 114 -1.92 17.77 21.10
N VAL A 115 -0.72 17.48 20.60
CA VAL A 115 -0.08 16.19 20.91
C VAL A 115 -0.28 16.01 22.41
N SER A 116 -1.33 15.29 22.79
CA SER A 116 -1.54 14.96 24.18
C SER A 116 -0.35 14.13 24.55
N ASP A 117 0.55 14.71 25.33
CA ASP A 117 1.71 14.02 25.89
C ASP A 117 1.31 12.82 26.77
N SER A 118 0.02 12.63 26.95
CA SER A 118 -0.56 11.46 27.61
C SER A 118 -0.92 10.43 26.54
N PRO A 119 -0.39 9.20 26.61
CA PRO A 119 -0.84 8.13 25.75
C PRO A 119 -2.36 8.00 25.90
N ALA A 120 -3.09 7.90 24.79
CA ALA A 120 -4.49 7.52 24.85
C ALA A 120 -4.63 6.31 25.79
N PRO A 121 -5.63 6.28 26.68
CA PRO A 121 -5.81 5.15 27.56
C PRO A 121 -5.91 3.88 26.70
N GLU A 122 -5.09 2.89 27.05
CA GLU A 122 -5.11 1.61 26.35
C GLU A 122 -6.52 1.02 26.45
N PRO A 123 -7.15 0.61 25.35
CA PRO A 123 -8.47 0.01 25.38
C PRO A 123 -8.53 -1.15 26.38
N ALA A 124 -9.68 -1.34 27.02
CA ALA A 124 -9.85 -2.41 28.00
C ALA A 124 -9.37 -3.77 27.43
N PRO A 125 -8.76 -4.62 28.25
CA PRO A 125 -8.32 -5.93 27.80
C PRO A 125 -9.49 -6.73 27.21
N VAL A 126 -9.26 -7.37 26.05
CA VAL A 126 -10.18 -8.36 25.52
C VAL A 126 -10.04 -9.60 26.40
N ALA A 127 -11.07 -9.95 27.15
CA ALA A 127 -10.99 -11.06 28.11
C ALA A 127 -10.88 -12.43 27.40
N THR A 128 -11.59 -12.59 26.29
CA THR A 128 -11.59 -13.81 25.47
C THR A 128 -11.79 -13.44 24.00
N ALA A 129 -11.19 -14.21 23.09
CA ALA A 129 -11.46 -14.04 21.67
C ALA A 129 -12.90 -14.49 21.36
N PRO A 130 -13.60 -13.84 20.39
CA PRO A 130 -14.87 -14.30 19.89
C PRO A 130 -14.83 -15.76 19.41
N ALA A 131 -15.97 -16.46 19.47
CA ALA A 131 -16.09 -17.80 18.91
C ALA A 131 -15.82 -17.76 17.39
N ILE A 132 -15.21 -18.84 16.87
CA ILE A 132 -14.97 -18.98 15.44
C ILE A 132 -16.24 -19.55 14.80
N SER A 133 -16.72 -18.90 13.74
CA SER A 133 -17.74 -19.46 12.86
C SER A 133 -17.10 -20.44 11.88
N THR A 134 -17.80 -21.53 11.55
CA THR A 134 -17.34 -22.44 10.50
C THR A 134 -17.77 -21.89 9.13
N PRO A 135 -16.84 -21.51 8.26
CA PRO A 135 -17.19 -20.98 6.95
C PRO A 135 -17.88 -22.03 6.06
N THR A 136 -18.81 -21.57 5.25
CA THR A 136 -19.54 -22.38 4.27
C THR A 136 -19.59 -21.68 2.92
N ALA A 137 -20.04 -22.36 1.88
CA ALA A 137 -20.23 -21.71 0.57
C ALA A 137 -21.40 -20.70 0.57
N ALA A 138 -22.32 -20.81 1.51
CA ALA A 138 -23.43 -19.83 1.68
C ALA A 138 -23.03 -18.65 2.56
N ASP A 139 -22.04 -18.85 3.43
CA ASP A 139 -21.49 -17.84 4.34
C ASP A 139 -19.96 -17.98 4.37
N PRO A 140 -19.25 -17.47 3.36
CA PRO A 140 -17.80 -17.60 3.26
C PRO A 140 -17.09 -16.73 4.30
N LEU A 141 -15.90 -17.17 4.74
CA LEU A 141 -15.02 -16.41 5.62
C LEU A 141 -14.62 -15.10 4.95
N LYS A 142 -15.04 -13.99 5.53
CA LYS A 142 -14.67 -12.66 5.06
C LYS A 142 -13.31 -12.28 5.62
N ILE A 143 -12.30 -12.22 4.77
CA ILE A 143 -10.93 -11.86 5.12
C ILE A 143 -10.66 -10.44 4.65
N LEU A 144 -10.35 -9.54 5.58
CA LEU A 144 -9.93 -8.18 5.26
C LEU A 144 -8.42 -8.05 5.44
N VAL A 145 -7.70 -7.74 4.34
CA VAL A 145 -6.28 -7.43 4.39
C VAL A 145 -6.11 -5.93 4.57
N LEU A 146 -5.54 -5.52 5.69
CA LEU A 146 -5.23 -4.14 6.04
C LEU A 146 -3.71 -3.93 6.09
N GLY A 147 -3.25 -2.74 5.77
CA GLY A 147 -1.85 -2.44 5.99
C GLY A 147 -1.30 -1.23 5.24
N ASP A 148 0.03 -1.08 5.31
CA ASP A 148 0.77 -0.10 4.55
C ASP A 148 1.07 -0.59 3.11
N SER A 149 2.04 0.00 2.44
CA SER A 149 2.41 -0.39 1.07
C SER A 149 2.91 -1.84 0.95
N LEU A 150 3.38 -2.47 2.04
CA LEU A 150 3.80 -3.86 2.04
C LEU A 150 2.62 -4.83 1.86
N SER A 151 1.43 -4.48 2.35
CA SER A 151 0.25 -5.34 2.26
C SER A 151 -0.34 -5.44 0.84
N THR A 152 -0.01 -4.50 -0.06
CA THR A 152 -0.66 -4.36 -1.37
C THR A 152 -0.62 -5.64 -2.19
N PHE A 153 0.56 -6.17 -2.47
CA PHE A 153 0.68 -7.39 -3.29
C PHE A 153 0.38 -8.66 -2.50
N VAL A 154 0.60 -8.65 -1.19
CA VAL A 154 0.21 -9.78 -0.31
C VAL A 154 -1.30 -10.00 -0.38
N GLY A 155 -2.10 -8.95 -0.21
CA GLY A 155 -3.56 -9.05 -0.31
C GLY A 155 -4.04 -9.46 -1.70
N GLN A 156 -3.41 -8.94 -2.77
CA GLN A 156 -3.72 -9.35 -4.14
C GLN A 156 -3.39 -10.83 -4.39
N GLN A 157 -2.27 -11.32 -3.89
CA GLN A 157 -1.91 -12.74 -3.98
C GLN A 157 -2.86 -13.62 -3.15
N MET A 158 -3.23 -13.21 -1.94
CA MET A 158 -4.22 -13.94 -1.14
C MET A 158 -5.55 -14.06 -1.90
N ALA A 159 -6.05 -12.97 -2.47
CA ALA A 159 -7.26 -12.99 -3.29
C ALA A 159 -7.12 -13.93 -4.50
N ALA A 160 -5.97 -13.92 -5.19
CA ALA A 160 -5.71 -14.79 -6.33
C ALA A 160 -5.60 -16.29 -5.91
N GLN A 161 -4.93 -16.59 -4.79
CA GLN A 161 -4.78 -17.95 -4.28
C GLN A 161 -6.12 -18.55 -3.80
N LEU A 162 -7.02 -17.72 -3.28
CA LEU A 162 -8.32 -18.14 -2.75
C LEU A 162 -9.48 -17.91 -3.74
N ALA A 163 -9.23 -17.45 -4.96
CA ALA A 163 -10.26 -17.12 -5.95
C ALA A 163 -11.21 -18.30 -6.26
N GLU A 164 -10.73 -19.54 -6.20
CA GLU A 164 -11.54 -20.75 -6.43
C GLU A 164 -12.14 -21.31 -5.14
N SER A 165 -11.78 -20.75 -3.98
CA SER A 165 -12.37 -21.14 -2.69
C SER A 165 -13.80 -20.59 -2.59
N LYS A 166 -14.76 -21.46 -2.45
CA LYS A 166 -16.16 -21.04 -2.24
C LYS A 166 -16.46 -20.68 -0.78
N VAL A 167 -15.49 -20.86 0.11
CA VAL A 167 -15.64 -20.66 1.55
C VAL A 167 -14.78 -19.51 2.10
N ALA A 168 -14.15 -18.73 1.21
CA ALA A 168 -13.38 -17.55 1.58
C ALA A 168 -13.60 -16.41 0.58
N ASP A 169 -13.68 -15.18 1.09
CA ASP A 169 -13.73 -13.94 0.33
C ASP A 169 -12.65 -12.99 0.87
N VAL A 170 -11.83 -12.41 -0.01
CA VAL A 170 -10.68 -11.58 0.36
C VAL A 170 -10.84 -10.18 -0.18
N LYS A 171 -10.89 -9.21 0.71
CA LYS A 171 -10.86 -7.78 0.39
C LYS A 171 -9.60 -7.14 0.94
N SER A 172 -9.04 -6.14 0.23
CA SER A 172 -7.82 -5.46 0.65
C SER A 172 -8.01 -3.95 0.70
N VAL A 173 -7.54 -3.34 1.79
CA VAL A 173 -7.49 -1.88 1.99
C VAL A 173 -6.11 -1.52 2.51
N TRP A 174 -5.39 -0.65 1.80
CA TRP A 174 -4.04 -0.24 2.20
C TRP A 174 -3.86 1.27 2.17
N ARG A 175 -2.90 1.75 2.98
CA ARG A 175 -2.52 3.16 3.07
C ARG A 175 -1.00 3.28 2.97
N ASN A 176 -0.52 3.69 1.80
CA ASN A 176 0.93 3.82 1.54
C ASN A 176 1.58 4.85 2.47
N GLY A 177 2.80 4.57 2.90
CA GLY A 177 3.61 5.49 3.71
C GLY A 177 3.20 5.59 5.17
N THR A 178 2.20 4.82 5.61
CA THR A 178 1.70 4.83 7.00
C THR A 178 2.47 3.88 7.90
N GLY A 179 2.37 4.11 9.22
CA GLY A 179 2.98 3.29 10.25
C GLY A 179 2.44 3.64 11.62
N LEU A 180 2.80 2.87 12.64
CA LEU A 180 2.36 3.12 14.02
C LEU A 180 3.15 4.24 14.70
N THR A 181 4.34 4.57 14.19
CA THR A 181 5.19 5.61 14.77
C THR A 181 4.70 7.04 14.48
N ASN A 182 3.86 7.23 13.46
CA ASN A 182 3.36 8.54 13.04
C ASN A 182 1.82 8.57 12.97
N PRO A 183 1.10 8.53 14.10
CA PRO A 183 -0.36 8.56 14.13
C PRO A 183 -0.94 9.90 13.64
N ALA A 184 -0.17 10.99 13.64
CA ALA A 184 -0.60 12.26 13.07
C ALA A 184 -0.71 12.22 11.53
N PHE A 185 0.06 11.34 10.86
CA PHE A 185 -0.08 11.12 9.43
C PHE A 185 -1.24 10.17 9.12
N TYR A 186 -1.37 9.08 9.86
CA TYR A 186 -2.50 8.17 9.77
C TYR A 186 -2.68 7.42 11.10
N ASN A 187 -3.85 7.57 11.70
CA ASN A 187 -4.20 6.89 12.95
C ASN A 187 -4.74 5.48 12.64
N TRP A 188 -3.87 4.47 12.79
CA TRP A 188 -4.25 3.08 12.53
C TRP A 188 -5.31 2.54 13.52
N GLU A 189 -5.41 3.06 14.74
CA GLU A 189 -6.50 2.66 15.64
C GLU A 189 -7.86 3.05 15.05
N ALA A 190 -8.02 4.32 14.70
CA ALA A 190 -9.27 4.83 14.11
C ALA A 190 -9.53 4.19 12.73
N GLY A 191 -8.49 4.10 11.88
CA GLY A 191 -8.62 3.54 10.54
C GLY A 191 -8.96 2.06 10.52
N ALA A 192 -8.37 1.25 11.41
CA ALA A 192 -8.68 -0.18 11.52
C ALA A 192 -10.10 -0.38 12.06
N ARG A 193 -10.54 0.39 13.08
CA ARG A 193 -11.93 0.37 13.56
C ARG A 193 -12.92 0.69 12.45
N ALA A 194 -12.67 1.75 11.69
CA ALA A 194 -13.55 2.15 10.57
C ALA A 194 -13.62 1.03 9.53
N ALA A 195 -12.47 0.50 9.09
CA ALA A 195 -12.43 -0.57 8.10
C ALA A 195 -13.16 -1.84 8.55
N VAL A 196 -13.01 -2.23 9.82
CA VAL A 196 -13.73 -3.39 10.38
C VAL A 196 -15.25 -3.13 10.41
N ARG A 197 -15.69 -1.94 10.81
CA ARG A 197 -17.13 -1.62 10.81
C ARG A 197 -17.74 -1.58 9.41
N ASP A 198 -17.00 -1.03 8.45
CA ASP A 198 -17.50 -0.88 7.07
C ASP A 198 -17.54 -2.23 6.34
N GLU A 199 -16.54 -3.09 6.57
CA GLU A 199 -16.38 -4.35 5.85
C GLU A 199 -16.92 -5.56 6.60
N GLN A 200 -17.11 -5.48 7.91
CA GLN A 200 -17.60 -6.55 8.80
C GLN A 200 -16.87 -7.89 8.53
N PRO A 201 -15.54 -7.93 8.60
CA PRO A 201 -14.79 -9.16 8.36
C PRO A 201 -14.86 -10.13 9.53
N ASP A 202 -14.77 -11.42 9.25
CA ASP A 202 -14.54 -12.46 10.26
C ASP A 202 -13.08 -12.51 10.70
N ALA A 203 -12.17 -12.31 9.75
CA ALA A 203 -10.72 -12.31 9.99
C ALA A 203 -10.06 -11.07 9.37
N VAL A 204 -9.08 -10.50 10.07
CA VAL A 204 -8.22 -9.44 9.56
C VAL A 204 -6.80 -9.93 9.43
N VAL A 205 -6.18 -9.72 8.26
CA VAL A 205 -4.74 -9.81 8.07
C VAL A 205 -4.20 -8.38 8.11
N MET A 206 -3.32 -8.09 9.05
CA MET A 206 -2.73 -6.77 9.21
C MET A 206 -1.23 -6.80 8.93
N LEU A 207 -0.77 -6.02 7.95
CA LEU A 207 0.64 -5.89 7.61
C LEU A 207 1.04 -4.43 7.62
N VAL A 208 1.66 -3.98 8.71
CA VAL A 208 2.17 -2.62 8.93
C VAL A 208 3.54 -2.70 9.56
N GLY A 209 4.45 -1.86 9.12
CA GLY A 209 5.81 -1.79 9.67
C GLY A 209 6.87 -1.33 8.69
N GLY A 210 6.50 -1.10 7.43
CA GLY A 210 7.43 -0.68 6.40
C GLY A 210 7.99 0.74 6.58
N ASN A 211 7.37 1.58 7.42
CA ASN A 211 7.71 3.00 7.55
C ASN A 211 8.13 3.43 8.96
N GLU A 212 8.67 2.52 9.78
CA GLU A 212 8.81 2.68 11.23
C GLU A 212 10.16 3.25 11.70
N ARG A 213 10.91 3.97 10.85
CA ARG A 213 12.18 4.61 11.25
C ARG A 213 12.02 5.94 11.98
N ASN A 214 10.82 6.32 12.35
CA ASN A 214 10.57 7.59 13.01
C ASN A 214 10.80 7.49 14.52
N GLN A 215 11.36 8.53 15.09
CA GLN A 215 11.29 8.73 16.54
C GLN A 215 9.83 8.92 16.99
N MET A 216 9.52 8.47 18.18
CA MET A 216 8.24 8.73 18.82
C MET A 216 8.42 9.71 19.98
N THR A 217 7.36 10.43 20.34
CA THR A 217 7.33 11.23 21.56
C THR A 217 6.34 10.62 22.55
N LEU A 218 6.75 10.47 23.79
CA LEU A 218 5.91 9.99 24.87
C LEU A 218 6.16 10.85 26.12
N ARG A 219 5.14 11.56 26.59
CA ARG A 219 5.22 12.45 27.75
C ARG A 219 6.40 13.42 27.70
N GLY A 220 6.57 14.10 26.57
CA GLY A 220 7.65 15.04 26.32
C GLY A 220 9.04 14.41 26.10
N LYS A 221 9.18 13.10 26.17
CA LYS A 221 10.45 12.40 25.92
C LYS A 221 10.48 11.85 24.49
N THR A 222 11.58 12.09 23.80
CA THR A 222 11.84 11.50 22.50
C THR A 222 12.34 10.06 22.68
N LEU A 223 11.69 9.13 22.00
CA LEU A 223 12.07 7.72 21.91
C LEU A 223 12.68 7.48 20.53
N LEU A 224 13.91 6.99 20.50
CA LEU A 224 14.66 6.75 19.27
C LEU A 224 14.52 5.27 18.85
N PRO A 225 14.36 4.98 17.53
CA PRO A 225 14.40 3.61 17.02
C PRO A 225 15.63 2.85 17.52
N GLY A 226 15.52 1.57 17.77
CA GLY A 226 16.58 0.74 18.32
C GLY A 226 16.77 0.86 19.84
N THR A 227 15.86 1.55 20.55
CA THR A 227 15.90 1.61 22.03
C THR A 227 14.75 0.82 22.63
N ALA A 228 14.98 0.19 23.79
CA ALA A 228 13.95 -0.55 24.51
C ALA A 228 12.70 0.29 24.84
N ALA A 229 12.87 1.60 25.05
CA ALA A 229 11.76 2.51 25.31
C ALA A 229 10.91 2.73 24.03
N TRP A 230 11.54 2.79 22.88
CA TRP A 230 10.85 2.87 21.58
C TRP A 230 10.11 1.57 21.27
N GLU A 231 10.75 0.42 21.44
CA GLU A 231 10.11 -0.88 21.27
C GLU A 231 8.88 -1.06 22.17
N ALA A 232 9.00 -0.70 23.45
CA ALA A 232 7.89 -0.81 24.40
C ALA A 232 6.70 0.08 24.00
N GLU A 233 6.95 1.30 23.51
CA GLU A 233 5.89 2.18 23.01
C GLU A 233 5.31 1.67 21.70
N TYR A 234 6.13 1.12 20.79
CA TYR A 234 5.67 0.50 19.55
C TYR A 234 4.76 -0.70 19.83
N GLU A 235 5.19 -1.60 20.73
CA GLU A 235 4.40 -2.72 21.23
C GLU A 235 3.06 -2.27 21.80
N ARG A 236 3.06 -1.21 22.65
CA ARG A 236 1.83 -0.65 23.21
C ARG A 236 0.89 -0.15 22.10
N ARG A 237 1.40 0.58 21.09
CA ARG A 237 0.59 1.07 19.97
C ARG A 237 0.02 -0.08 19.14
N ALA A 238 0.79 -1.12 18.89
CA ALA A 238 0.31 -2.33 18.22
C ALA A 238 -0.84 -2.99 19.00
N ARG A 239 -0.69 -3.15 20.32
CA ARG A 239 -1.77 -3.70 21.18
C ARG A 239 -3.05 -2.85 21.12
N VAL A 240 -2.91 -1.52 21.09
CA VAL A 240 -4.07 -0.63 20.94
C VAL A 240 -4.85 -0.93 19.66
N VAL A 241 -4.17 -1.04 18.52
CA VAL A 241 -4.81 -1.34 17.24
C VAL A 241 -5.39 -2.76 17.22
N MET A 242 -4.67 -3.75 17.74
CA MET A 242 -5.15 -5.14 17.87
C MET A 242 -6.45 -5.21 18.67
N ARG A 243 -6.46 -4.61 19.86
CA ARG A 243 -7.65 -4.54 20.73
C ARG A 243 -8.80 -3.79 20.07
N ALA A 244 -8.49 -2.71 19.35
CA ALA A 244 -9.48 -1.94 18.62
C ALA A 244 -10.25 -2.81 17.62
N MET A 245 -9.56 -3.61 16.82
CA MET A 245 -10.20 -4.53 15.87
C MET A 245 -11.00 -5.63 16.58
N MET A 246 -10.45 -6.23 17.62
CA MET A 246 -11.13 -7.28 18.40
C MET A 246 -12.40 -6.76 19.08
N GLN A 247 -12.42 -5.50 19.55
CA GLN A 247 -13.61 -4.87 20.14
C GLN A 247 -14.71 -4.57 19.14
N GLU A 248 -14.38 -4.43 17.85
CA GLU A 248 -15.38 -4.30 16.76
C GLU A 248 -15.96 -5.66 16.32
N GLY A 249 -15.57 -6.76 16.97
CA GLY A 249 -16.17 -8.08 16.76
C GLY A 249 -15.45 -9.00 15.80
N VAL A 250 -14.24 -8.64 15.33
CA VAL A 250 -13.41 -9.54 14.51
C VAL A 250 -13.12 -10.83 15.27
N GLN A 251 -13.32 -11.98 14.63
CA GLN A 251 -13.07 -13.27 15.29
C GLN A 251 -11.59 -13.53 15.49
N ARG A 252 -10.75 -13.20 14.48
CA ARG A 252 -9.28 -13.40 14.52
C ARG A 252 -8.56 -12.30 13.77
N VAL A 253 -7.40 -11.94 14.30
CA VAL A 253 -6.44 -11.03 13.66
C VAL A 253 -5.13 -11.79 13.44
N PHE A 254 -4.62 -11.76 12.22
CA PHE A 254 -3.31 -12.26 11.83
C PHE A 254 -2.44 -11.04 11.53
N TRP A 255 -1.38 -10.85 12.29
CA TRP A 255 -0.56 -9.65 12.14
C TRP A 255 0.86 -10.00 11.76
N SER A 256 1.32 -9.45 10.63
CA SER A 256 2.70 -9.54 10.18
C SER A 256 3.38 -8.19 10.23
N GLY A 257 4.68 -8.23 10.50
CA GLY A 257 5.56 -7.09 10.35
C GLY A 257 6.28 -7.05 9.00
N PRO A 258 7.25 -6.13 8.84
CA PRO A 258 8.02 -6.00 7.61
C PRO A 258 8.97 -7.19 7.43
N PRO A 259 9.22 -7.61 6.18
CA PRO A 259 10.24 -8.62 5.88
C PRO A 259 11.65 -8.03 6.00
N THR A 260 12.69 -8.87 5.91
CA THR A 260 14.07 -8.42 5.81
C THR A 260 14.25 -7.39 4.69
N ALA A 261 14.98 -6.30 4.99
CA ALA A 261 15.32 -5.24 4.04
C ALA A 261 16.76 -5.37 3.55
N ARG A 262 17.06 -4.79 2.37
CA ARG A 262 18.43 -4.75 1.83
C ARG A 262 19.35 -3.87 2.65
N ASP A 263 18.85 -2.74 3.11
CA ASP A 263 19.61 -1.78 3.92
C ASP A 263 19.71 -2.31 5.36
N PRO A 264 20.93 -2.53 5.91
CA PRO A 264 21.09 -3.05 7.27
C PRO A 264 20.48 -2.17 8.36
N GLU A 265 20.46 -0.84 8.18
CA GLU A 265 19.84 0.07 9.16
C GLU A 265 18.31 -0.10 9.20
N TRP A 266 17.68 -0.30 8.04
CA TRP A 266 16.28 -0.66 7.98
C TRP A 266 16.03 -2.02 8.61
N ASN A 267 16.91 -2.98 8.28
CA ASN A 267 16.76 -4.34 8.76
C ASN A 267 16.82 -4.44 10.29
N ALA A 268 17.74 -3.69 10.92
CA ALA A 268 17.79 -3.62 12.38
C ALA A 268 16.49 -3.11 13.01
N VAL A 269 15.92 -2.01 12.48
CA VAL A 269 14.63 -1.49 12.97
C VAL A 269 13.50 -2.48 12.71
N TYR A 270 13.53 -3.21 11.60
CA TYR A 270 12.52 -4.22 11.29
C TYR A 270 12.57 -5.41 12.26
N GLY A 271 13.75 -5.79 12.74
CA GLY A 271 13.91 -6.76 13.83
C GLY A 271 13.18 -6.32 15.10
N ASP A 272 13.41 -5.07 15.53
CA ASP A 272 12.74 -4.48 16.70
C ASP A 272 11.22 -4.41 16.51
N VAL A 273 10.75 -4.00 15.32
CA VAL A 273 9.32 -3.95 14.97
C VAL A 273 8.69 -5.33 15.08
N ASN A 274 9.29 -6.35 14.46
CA ASN A 274 8.76 -7.71 14.47
C ASN A 274 8.73 -8.30 15.88
N SER A 275 9.79 -8.05 16.67
CA SER A 275 9.85 -8.45 18.07
C SER A 275 8.73 -7.82 18.91
N ALA A 276 8.50 -6.52 18.72
CA ALA A 276 7.44 -5.80 19.42
C ALA A 276 6.05 -6.28 19.01
N LEU A 277 5.82 -6.54 17.71
CA LEU A 277 4.56 -7.06 17.17
C LEU A 277 4.25 -8.46 17.72
N SER A 278 5.25 -9.33 17.75
CA SER A 278 5.12 -10.70 18.33
C SER A 278 4.69 -10.64 19.79
N ARG A 279 5.34 -9.80 20.60
CA ARG A 279 4.95 -9.62 22.02
C ARG A 279 3.56 -8.99 22.16
N ALA A 280 3.21 -8.03 21.29
CA ALA A 280 1.89 -7.41 21.31
C ALA A 280 0.79 -8.43 21.00
N ALA A 281 0.99 -9.27 19.98
CA ALA A 281 0.04 -10.32 19.60
C ALA A 281 -0.14 -11.35 20.71
N ALA A 282 0.94 -11.80 21.35
CA ALA A 282 0.88 -12.74 22.48
C ALA A 282 0.06 -12.19 23.67
N ALA A 283 -0.07 -10.86 23.80
CA ALA A 283 -0.80 -10.22 24.88
C ALA A 283 -2.28 -9.92 24.56
N VAL A 284 -2.77 -10.26 23.33
CA VAL A 284 -4.15 -9.99 22.93
C VAL A 284 -4.81 -11.27 22.45
N PRO A 285 -5.78 -11.84 23.19
CA PRO A 285 -6.51 -13.03 22.79
C PRO A 285 -7.15 -12.88 21.40
N GLY A 286 -6.98 -13.89 20.55
CA GLY A 286 -7.51 -13.88 19.17
C GLY A 286 -6.60 -13.24 18.14
N VAL A 287 -5.42 -12.76 18.54
CA VAL A 287 -4.39 -12.25 17.63
C VAL A 287 -3.28 -13.27 17.47
N THR A 288 -2.88 -13.55 16.25
CA THR A 288 -1.76 -14.40 15.87
C THR A 288 -0.72 -13.57 15.15
N TYR A 289 0.53 -13.61 15.63
CA TYR A 289 1.65 -13.06 14.88
C TYR A 289 2.07 -14.05 13.79
N VAL A 290 2.18 -13.58 12.55
CA VAL A 290 2.67 -14.35 11.41
C VAL A 290 4.04 -13.82 11.04
N ASP A 291 5.06 -14.63 11.22
CA ASP A 291 6.44 -14.23 11.00
C ASP A 291 6.79 -14.24 9.50
N LEU A 292 7.04 -13.05 8.96
CA LEU A 292 7.55 -12.84 7.59
C LEU A 292 8.99 -12.32 7.59
N TYR A 293 9.60 -12.20 8.77
CA TYR A 293 10.94 -11.71 8.98
C TYR A 293 11.85 -12.87 9.36
N ASP A 294 12.82 -13.17 8.50
CA ASP A 294 13.84 -14.18 8.80
C ASP A 294 15.21 -13.53 8.77
N GLU A 295 15.78 -13.31 9.96
CA GLU A 295 17.09 -12.70 10.13
C GLU A 295 18.22 -13.62 9.66
N ALA A 296 18.00 -14.92 9.66
CA ALA A 296 18.97 -15.92 9.19
C ALA A 296 19.02 -16.03 7.66
N VAL A 297 17.98 -15.57 6.96
CA VAL A 297 17.94 -15.57 5.49
C VAL A 297 18.41 -14.21 4.97
N PRO A 298 19.57 -14.17 4.29
CA PRO A 298 20.07 -12.94 3.69
C PRO A 298 19.07 -12.34 2.71
N PHE A 299 18.97 -11.01 2.69
CA PHE A 299 18.16 -10.33 1.71
C PHE A 299 18.58 -10.70 0.27
N ALA A 300 17.62 -11.07 -0.56
CA ALA A 300 17.84 -11.35 -1.98
C ALA A 300 16.85 -10.58 -2.85
N MET A 301 17.35 -10.00 -3.96
CA MET A 301 16.53 -9.35 -4.97
C MET A 301 15.70 -10.35 -5.77
N GLU A 302 16.22 -11.55 -5.95
CA GLU A 302 15.61 -12.63 -6.72
C GLU A 302 15.40 -13.85 -5.82
N ALA A 303 14.37 -14.62 -6.11
CA ALA A 303 14.06 -15.88 -5.44
C ALA A 303 13.58 -16.92 -6.44
N THR A 304 13.67 -18.19 -6.08
CA THR A 304 12.99 -19.27 -6.80
C THR A 304 11.66 -19.55 -6.12
N ILE A 305 10.55 -19.31 -6.81
CA ILE A 305 9.20 -19.52 -6.31
C ILE A 305 8.50 -20.49 -7.28
N ASP A 306 8.00 -21.60 -6.79
CA ASP A 306 7.37 -22.68 -7.58
C ASP A 306 8.26 -23.16 -8.76
N GLY A 307 9.57 -23.22 -8.54
CA GLY A 307 10.55 -23.61 -9.56
C GLY A 307 10.97 -22.52 -10.54
N GLU A 308 10.33 -21.37 -10.52
CA GLU A 308 10.64 -20.23 -11.38
C GLU A 308 11.51 -19.20 -10.67
N ARG A 309 12.55 -18.71 -11.35
CA ARG A 309 13.37 -17.59 -10.86
C ARG A 309 12.67 -16.27 -11.14
N VAL A 310 12.34 -15.53 -10.10
CA VAL A 310 11.62 -14.26 -10.18
C VAL A 310 12.39 -13.15 -9.50
N VAL A 311 12.19 -11.91 -9.96
CA VAL A 311 12.58 -10.74 -9.19
C VAL A 311 11.60 -10.62 -8.02
N ALA A 312 12.05 -10.90 -6.81
CA ALA A 312 11.20 -10.99 -5.61
C ALA A 312 11.01 -9.63 -4.93
N ARG A 313 11.97 -8.71 -5.07
CA ARG A 313 11.96 -7.40 -4.42
C ARG A 313 12.04 -6.27 -5.44
N GLN A 314 11.43 -5.13 -5.12
CA GLN A 314 11.56 -3.91 -5.90
C GLN A 314 12.95 -3.28 -5.71
N ARG A 315 13.29 -2.31 -6.57
CA ARG A 315 14.63 -1.66 -6.56
C ARG A 315 14.96 -0.94 -5.25
N ASP A 316 13.96 -0.55 -4.47
CA ASP A 316 14.15 0.06 -3.16
C ASP A 316 14.72 -0.90 -2.11
N GLY A 317 14.64 -2.21 -2.35
CA GLY A 317 15.13 -3.24 -1.43
C GLY A 317 14.23 -3.45 -0.20
N ILE A 318 12.99 -2.99 -0.25
CA ILE A 318 11.98 -3.12 0.82
C ILE A 318 10.75 -3.86 0.30
N HIS A 319 10.10 -3.29 -0.73
CA HIS A 319 8.84 -3.81 -1.23
C HIS A 319 9.00 -5.10 -2.02
N TRP A 320 8.05 -6.00 -1.86
CA TRP A 320 7.92 -7.13 -2.76
C TRP A 320 7.49 -6.69 -4.16
N THR A 321 7.85 -7.47 -5.16
CA THR A 321 7.12 -7.49 -6.44
C THR A 321 5.86 -8.35 -6.29
N TYR A 322 4.98 -8.33 -7.29
CA TYR A 322 3.80 -9.19 -7.26
C TYR A 322 4.17 -10.69 -7.12
N PRO A 323 5.05 -11.28 -7.96
CA PRO A 323 5.46 -12.68 -7.74
C PRO A 323 6.21 -12.89 -6.42
N GLY A 324 7.02 -11.92 -5.99
CA GLY A 324 7.79 -12.02 -4.75
C GLY A 324 6.96 -11.99 -3.48
N SER A 325 5.72 -11.52 -3.52
CA SER A 325 4.82 -11.52 -2.36
C SER A 325 4.08 -12.85 -2.14
N LEU A 326 4.17 -13.80 -3.09
CA LEU A 326 3.45 -15.08 -3.00
C LEU A 326 3.81 -15.91 -1.77
N PRO A 327 5.07 -16.06 -1.35
CA PRO A 327 5.39 -16.77 -0.11
C PRO A 327 4.75 -16.14 1.13
N ALA A 328 4.75 -14.80 1.22
CA ALA A 328 4.11 -14.10 2.32
C ALA A 328 2.58 -14.33 2.34
N ALA A 329 1.93 -14.24 1.19
CA ALA A 329 0.51 -14.54 1.08
C ALA A 329 0.17 -15.99 1.49
N ARG A 330 1.01 -16.95 1.13
CA ARG A 330 0.86 -18.36 1.55
C ARG A 330 1.05 -18.54 3.05
N ALA A 331 1.98 -17.82 3.66
CA ALA A 331 2.17 -17.86 5.12
C ALA A 331 0.92 -17.34 5.85
N GLU A 332 0.33 -16.23 5.38
CA GLU A 332 -0.91 -15.69 5.92
C GLU A 332 -2.09 -16.68 5.76
N ILE A 333 -2.26 -17.26 4.57
CA ILE A 333 -3.30 -18.25 4.33
C ILE A 333 -3.09 -19.49 5.25
N ALA A 334 -1.87 -19.98 5.38
CA ALA A 334 -1.57 -21.11 6.26
C ALA A 334 -1.88 -20.81 7.74
N ALA A 335 -1.59 -19.58 8.19
CA ALA A 335 -1.95 -19.16 9.54
C ALA A 335 -3.48 -19.13 9.74
N ILE A 336 -4.23 -18.63 8.76
CA ILE A 336 -5.69 -18.65 8.79
C ILE A 336 -6.21 -20.09 8.80
N GLU A 337 -5.68 -20.95 7.94
CA GLU A 337 -6.07 -22.36 7.87
C GLU A 337 -5.79 -23.13 9.17
N SER A 338 -4.71 -22.82 9.87
CA SER A 338 -4.41 -23.44 11.17
C SER A 338 -5.48 -23.15 12.22
N VAL A 339 -6.18 -22.02 12.10
CA VAL A 339 -7.25 -21.59 13.00
C VAL A 339 -8.61 -22.11 12.56
N TYR A 340 -8.91 -22.08 11.26
CA TYR A 340 -10.22 -22.44 10.70
C TYR A 340 -10.28 -23.90 10.17
N GLY A 341 -9.26 -24.69 10.43
CA GLY A 341 -9.27 -26.13 10.16
C GLY A 341 -9.07 -26.54 8.69
N GLY A 342 -8.31 -25.78 7.92
CA GLY A 342 -7.99 -26.13 6.52
C GLY A 342 -9.18 -26.04 5.57
N LEU A 343 -10.14 -25.16 5.86
CA LEU A 343 -11.37 -24.98 5.08
C LEU A 343 -11.17 -24.14 3.82
N LEU A 344 -10.07 -23.42 3.72
CA LEU A 344 -9.87 -22.38 2.71
C LEU A 344 -9.38 -22.92 1.36
N LYS A 345 -8.86 -24.11 1.24
CA LYS A 345 -8.39 -24.77 0.00
C LYS A 345 -7.68 -23.81 -0.96
N PRO A 346 -6.51 -23.28 -0.61
CA PRO A 346 -5.76 -22.43 -1.51
C PRO A 346 -5.39 -23.17 -2.80
N ARG A 347 -5.18 -22.44 -3.90
CA ARG A 347 -4.73 -23.03 -5.16
C ARG A 347 -3.41 -23.77 -4.94
N GLN A 348 -3.39 -25.07 -5.12
CA GLN A 348 -2.15 -25.84 -5.10
C GLN A 348 -1.34 -25.49 -6.35
N ALA A 349 -0.01 -25.34 -6.20
CA ALA A 349 0.87 -25.21 -7.36
C ALA A 349 0.67 -26.45 -8.26
N SER A 350 0.37 -26.21 -9.53
CA SER A 350 0.16 -27.31 -10.49
C SER A 350 1.47 -28.07 -10.65
N THR A 351 1.57 -29.23 -10.01
CA THR A 351 2.61 -30.21 -10.28
C THR A 351 2.20 -31.05 -11.48
N GLU A 352 1.84 -30.42 -12.60
CA GLU A 352 1.85 -31.14 -13.85
C GLU A 352 3.27 -31.16 -14.40
N VAL A 353 4.03 -32.13 -13.96
CA VAL A 353 5.14 -32.67 -14.74
C VAL A 353 4.48 -33.40 -15.90
N THR A 354 4.31 -32.75 -17.03
CA THR A 354 4.05 -33.41 -18.29
C THR A 354 5.28 -34.26 -18.62
N SER A 355 5.20 -35.54 -18.25
CA SER A 355 6.10 -36.56 -18.77
C SER A 355 5.68 -36.86 -20.20
N ASP A 356 5.99 -35.97 -21.13
CA ASP A 356 6.02 -36.28 -22.55
C ASP A 356 7.26 -37.15 -22.80
N THR A 357 7.10 -38.46 -22.48
CA THR A 357 7.95 -39.49 -23.03
C THR A 357 7.44 -39.75 -24.45
N GLN A 358 7.81 -38.90 -25.37
CA GLN A 358 7.65 -39.17 -26.79
C GLN A 358 8.68 -40.26 -27.15
N SER A 359 8.20 -41.52 -27.23
CA SER A 359 8.93 -42.64 -27.78
C SER A 359 9.30 -42.31 -29.24
N ALA A 360 10.58 -42.17 -29.50
CA ALA A 360 11.10 -42.10 -30.85
C ALA A 360 10.83 -43.42 -31.58
N PRO A 361 10.36 -43.42 -32.84
CA PRO A 361 10.17 -44.64 -33.62
C PRO A 361 11.52 -45.26 -33.96
N GLY A 362 11.58 -46.59 -33.88
CA GLY A 362 12.73 -47.43 -33.97
C GLY A 362 13.66 -47.23 -35.17
N ALA A 363 14.93 -47.19 -34.86
CA ALA A 363 16.02 -47.44 -35.83
C ALA A 363 16.18 -48.94 -36.02
N GLU A 364 15.96 -49.39 -37.25
CA GLU A 364 16.17 -50.75 -37.72
C GLU A 364 17.70 -51.05 -37.80
N PRO A 365 18.17 -52.21 -37.31
CA PRO A 365 19.62 -52.48 -37.38
C PRO A 365 19.98 -52.99 -38.79
N LEU A 366 20.96 -52.35 -39.42
CA LEU A 366 21.64 -52.86 -40.60
C LEU A 366 22.38 -54.17 -40.25
N ARG A 367 22.02 -55.28 -40.90
CA ARG A 367 22.76 -56.57 -40.88
C ARG A 367 23.91 -56.53 -41.88
N PRO A 368 24.90 -57.42 -41.67
CA PRO A 368 26.26 -57.37 -42.18
C PRO A 368 26.39 -57.55 -43.70
#